data_a17da2a11e519062933f9219ad105d62
#
_entry.id   a17da2a11e519062933f9219ad105d62
#
_cell.length_a   1.000
_cell.length_b   1.000
_cell.length_c   1.000
_cell.angle_alpha   90.00
_cell.angle_beta   90.00
_cell.angle_gamma   90.00
#
_symmetry.space_group_name_H-M   'P 1'
#
loop_
_entity.id
_entity.type
_entity.pdbx_description
1 polymer ?
#
loop_
_entity_poly.entity_id
_entity_poly.type
_entity_poly.pdbx_seq_one_letter_code
_entity_poly.pdbx_strand_id
1 'polypeptide(L)'
;FHRGHPEYYSLQIKQPERTRKAVDYLRANPHRLHLGTIGLDLSDASKMNDIDQHLDLWTGKIDSKFTYDKQTYHIETVCDPGLDCIATNITSDGNIGVVFSFAYPTGGHCDDACRWDADKLHNTTLKSEKNSAVITRTIDNTLYYIYVSWKGNAEIIQTGRNKILLKSKGKNLSFSALFQSNSDEFGISEKSGITTKIPQIPDYTLCAKASSERWYSYWTEGGFIDLGNVKDKRATELERRIILSQYLMGAQEAGNIPPQETGLT
;
A
#
# COMPACT_ATOMS: atom_id res chain seq x y z
N PHE A 1 37.43 -4.01 -13.34
CA PHE A 1 38.25 -4.24 -14.56
C PHE A 1 37.57 -5.30 -15.41
N HIS A 2 37.25 -4.97 -16.64
CA HIS A 2 36.78 -5.93 -17.64
C HIS A 2 37.88 -6.14 -18.70
N ARG A 3 38.31 -7.38 -18.90
CA ARG A 3 39.39 -7.75 -19.82
C ARG A 3 40.68 -6.92 -19.66
N GLY A 4 41.03 -6.57 -18.40
CA GLY A 4 42.21 -5.81 -18.09
C GLY A 4 42.10 -4.28 -18.19
N HIS A 5 40.94 -3.77 -18.57
CA HIS A 5 40.66 -2.34 -18.63
C HIS A 5 39.74 -1.88 -17.47
N PRO A 6 39.98 -0.67 -16.90
CA PRO A 6 39.06 -0.08 -15.99
C PRO A 6 37.76 0.28 -16.72
N GLU A 7 36.62 -0.25 -16.27
CA GLU A 7 35.31 0.10 -16.76
C GLU A 7 34.64 1.02 -15.72
N TYR A 8 34.11 2.11 -16.20
CA TYR A 8 33.34 3.05 -15.40
C TYR A 8 31.87 2.74 -15.52
N TYR A 9 31.14 2.85 -14.42
CA TYR A 9 29.69 2.85 -14.48
C TYR A 9 29.20 3.94 -15.42
N SER A 10 28.43 3.56 -16.42
CA SER A 10 27.85 4.49 -17.36
C SER A 10 26.82 5.36 -16.65
N LEU A 11 27.18 6.59 -16.34
CA LEU A 11 26.25 7.59 -15.87
C LEU A 11 25.36 8.04 -17.05
N GLN A 12 24.11 7.72 -17.02
CA GLN A 12 23.11 7.98 -18.07
C GLN A 12 22.97 9.45 -18.47
N ILE A 13 23.35 10.36 -17.59
CA ILE A 13 23.17 11.81 -17.72
C ILE A 13 23.91 12.40 -18.96
N LYS A 14 24.90 11.70 -19.50
CA LYS A 14 25.73 12.18 -20.64
C LYS A 14 25.58 11.38 -21.92
N GLN A 15 24.58 10.50 -22.03
CA GLN A 15 24.43 9.69 -23.23
C GLN A 15 23.71 10.45 -24.35
N PRO A 16 24.04 10.17 -25.66
CA PRO A 16 23.29 10.70 -26.77
C PRO A 16 21.80 10.37 -26.65
N GLU A 17 20.91 11.26 -27.08
CA GLU A 17 19.45 11.12 -26.90
C GLU A 17 18.91 9.78 -27.41
N ARG A 18 19.42 9.27 -28.55
CA ARG A 18 19.03 7.97 -29.08
C ARG A 18 19.37 6.82 -28.12
N THR A 19 20.55 6.84 -27.54
CA THR A 19 20.99 5.81 -26.57
C THR A 19 20.22 5.92 -25.28
N ARG A 20 19.97 7.14 -24.81
CA ARG A 20 19.16 7.39 -23.61
C ARG A 20 17.75 6.81 -23.75
N LYS A 21 17.07 7.07 -24.86
CA LYS A 21 15.72 6.52 -25.10
C LYS A 21 15.72 4.98 -25.08
N ALA A 22 16.73 4.34 -25.64
CA ALA A 22 16.84 2.89 -25.61
C ALA A 22 17.11 2.36 -24.20
N VAL A 23 17.98 3.02 -23.46
CA VAL A 23 18.27 2.68 -22.06
C VAL A 23 17.04 2.89 -21.19
N ASP A 24 16.36 4.02 -21.32
CA ASP A 24 15.14 4.31 -20.58
C ASP A 24 14.03 3.29 -20.88
N TYR A 25 13.88 2.90 -22.16
CA TYR A 25 12.94 1.84 -22.57
C TYR A 25 13.28 0.49 -21.93
N LEU A 26 14.55 0.07 -21.95
CA LEU A 26 14.99 -1.20 -21.36
C LEU A 26 14.88 -1.19 -19.81
N ARG A 27 15.04 -0.02 -19.20
CA ARG A 27 14.93 0.17 -17.77
C ARG A 27 13.50 0.39 -17.29
N ALA A 28 12.63 0.88 -18.16
CA ALA A 28 11.22 1.04 -17.89
C ALA A 28 10.47 -0.29 -17.79
N ASN A 29 11.16 -1.37 -17.45
CA ASN A 29 10.53 -2.62 -17.13
C ASN A 29 9.74 -2.45 -15.82
N PRO A 30 8.41 -2.61 -15.82
CA PRO A 30 7.60 -2.39 -14.63
C PRO A 30 7.90 -3.49 -13.60
N HIS A 31 8.86 -3.23 -12.73
CA HIS A 31 9.15 -4.10 -11.59
C HIS A 31 8.10 -3.97 -10.49
N ARG A 32 7.41 -2.83 -10.46
CA ARG A 32 6.33 -2.54 -9.50
C ARG A 32 5.13 -2.00 -10.23
N LEU A 33 3.97 -2.51 -9.87
CA LEU A 33 2.71 -1.97 -10.30
C LEU A 33 2.15 -1.08 -9.19
N HIS A 34 1.83 0.18 -9.52
CA HIS A 34 1.09 1.06 -8.61
C HIS A 34 -0.35 0.57 -8.50
N LEU A 35 -0.69 -0.09 -7.38
CA LEU A 35 -1.99 -0.74 -7.18
C LEU A 35 -3.13 0.23 -6.88
N GLY A 36 -2.84 1.50 -6.63
CA GLY A 36 -3.79 2.54 -6.27
C GLY A 36 -3.49 3.16 -4.91
N THR A 37 -4.30 4.15 -4.56
CA THR A 37 -4.29 4.78 -3.24
C THR A 37 -5.65 4.61 -2.57
N ILE A 38 -5.64 4.42 -1.26
CA ILE A 38 -6.82 4.43 -0.39
C ILE A 38 -6.63 5.58 0.59
N GLY A 39 -7.57 6.51 0.60
CA GLY A 39 -7.48 7.69 1.46
C GLY A 39 -8.85 8.25 1.79
N LEU A 40 -8.90 9.22 2.69
CA LEU A 40 -10.15 9.95 2.96
C LEU A 40 -10.49 10.91 1.82
N ASP A 41 -11.78 11.14 1.60
CA ASP A 41 -12.29 12.13 0.66
C ASP A 41 -12.21 13.54 1.26
N LEU A 42 -10.98 14.01 1.44
CA LEU A 42 -10.65 15.34 1.96
C LEU A 42 -10.00 16.16 0.85
N SER A 43 -10.61 17.28 0.50
CA SER A 43 -10.22 18.05 -0.68
C SER A 43 -9.07 19.05 -0.45
N ASP A 44 -8.78 19.39 0.80
CA ASP A 44 -7.84 20.46 1.13
C ASP A 44 -7.03 20.13 2.39
N ALA A 45 -5.80 19.68 2.19
CA ALA A 45 -4.90 19.32 3.30
C ALA A 45 -4.59 20.47 4.25
N SER A 46 -4.71 21.74 3.81
CA SER A 46 -4.47 22.90 4.66
C SER A 46 -5.48 23.07 5.80
N LYS A 47 -6.61 22.39 5.71
CA LYS A 47 -7.64 22.34 6.77
C LYS A 47 -7.40 21.28 7.83
N MET A 48 -6.35 20.47 7.68
CA MET A 48 -5.97 19.47 8.68
C MET A 48 -5.19 20.13 9.80
N ASN A 49 -5.58 19.88 11.03
CA ASN A 49 -4.93 20.38 12.25
C ASN A 49 -4.86 19.26 13.30
N ASP A 50 -4.11 19.49 14.37
CA ASP A 50 -3.99 18.61 15.54
C ASP A 50 -3.67 17.17 15.13
N ILE A 51 -2.74 17.01 14.19
CA ILE A 51 -2.38 15.69 13.65
C ILE A 51 -1.53 14.96 14.68
N ASP A 52 -2.02 13.80 15.10
CA ASP A 52 -1.35 12.87 15.98
C ASP A 52 -1.42 11.47 15.35
N GLN A 53 -0.25 10.91 14.99
CA GLN A 53 -0.18 9.60 14.35
C GLN A 53 0.89 8.75 15.01
N HIS A 54 0.49 7.58 15.45
CA HIS A 54 1.35 6.59 16.09
C HIS A 54 1.31 5.27 15.35
N LEU A 55 2.48 4.67 15.16
CA LEU A 55 2.63 3.27 14.78
C LEU A 55 3.02 2.49 16.02
N ASP A 56 2.16 1.56 16.43
CA ASP A 56 2.48 0.60 17.47
C ASP A 56 3.20 -0.61 16.86
N LEU A 57 4.49 -0.75 17.15
CA LEU A 57 5.33 -1.81 16.61
C LEU A 57 4.96 -3.21 17.13
N TRP A 58 4.29 -3.31 18.29
CA TRP A 58 3.85 -4.57 18.87
C TRP A 58 2.59 -5.14 18.22
N THR A 59 1.83 -4.29 17.58
CA THR A 59 0.57 -4.68 16.94
C THR A 59 0.57 -4.43 15.43
N GLY A 60 1.52 -3.64 14.93
CA GLY A 60 1.55 -3.17 13.55
C GLY A 60 0.41 -2.21 13.21
N LYS A 61 -0.27 -1.66 14.25
CA LYS A 61 -1.40 -0.76 14.08
C LYS A 61 -0.92 0.69 13.93
N ILE A 62 -1.43 1.37 12.91
CA ILE A 62 -1.33 2.82 12.78
C ILE A 62 -2.60 3.44 13.37
N ASP A 63 -2.44 4.27 14.39
CA ASP A 63 -3.49 5.07 15.02
C ASP A 63 -3.30 6.52 14.60
N SER A 64 -4.31 7.11 13.94
CA SER A 64 -4.24 8.48 13.41
C SER A 64 -5.41 9.30 13.92
N LYS A 65 -5.12 10.44 14.53
CA LYS A 65 -6.10 11.41 15.01
C LYS A 65 -5.79 12.78 14.42
N PHE A 66 -6.81 13.47 13.99
CA PHE A 66 -6.68 14.85 13.50
C PHE A 66 -8.05 15.51 13.46
N THR A 67 -8.02 16.83 13.27
CA THR A 67 -9.20 17.63 12.95
C THR A 67 -9.15 18.07 11.49
N TYR A 68 -10.29 18.07 10.82
CA TYR A 68 -10.46 18.60 9.47
C TYR A 68 -11.74 19.43 9.40
N ASP A 69 -11.60 20.70 9.06
CA ASP A 69 -12.73 21.63 9.00
C ASP A 69 -13.57 21.62 10.31
N LYS A 70 -12.89 21.60 11.48
CA LYS A 70 -13.42 21.52 12.84
C LYS A 70 -14.09 20.19 13.21
N GLN A 71 -14.01 19.17 12.36
CA GLN A 71 -14.51 17.82 12.61
C GLN A 71 -13.36 16.91 13.03
N THR A 72 -13.60 16.05 14.00
CA THR A 72 -12.58 15.12 14.49
C THR A 72 -12.61 13.83 13.69
N TYR A 73 -11.42 13.26 13.46
CA TYR A 73 -11.24 11.96 12.83
C TYR A 73 -10.32 11.11 13.69
N HIS A 74 -10.70 9.86 13.88
CA HIS A 74 -9.87 8.84 14.47
C HIS A 74 -9.88 7.62 13.54
N ILE A 75 -8.70 7.19 13.12
CA ILE A 75 -8.51 6.14 12.13
C ILE A 75 -7.50 5.14 12.66
N GLU A 76 -7.88 3.88 12.67
CA GLU A 76 -7.01 2.77 12.97
C GLU A 76 -6.82 1.94 11.71
N THR A 77 -5.58 1.67 11.33
CA THR A 77 -5.24 0.89 10.13
C THR A 77 -4.30 -0.24 10.49
N VAL A 78 -4.58 -1.42 9.96
CA VAL A 78 -3.77 -2.65 10.10
C VAL A 78 -3.69 -3.38 8.77
N CYS A 79 -2.64 -4.19 8.61
CA CYS A 79 -2.51 -5.15 7.51
C CYS A 79 -2.66 -6.58 8.03
N ASP A 80 -3.32 -7.43 7.28
CA ASP A 80 -3.33 -8.86 7.55
C ASP A 80 -1.96 -9.47 7.20
N PRO A 81 -1.34 -10.30 8.05
CA PRO A 81 0.00 -10.83 7.80
C PRO A 81 0.04 -11.97 6.77
N GLY A 82 -1.07 -12.59 6.46
CA GLY A 82 -1.16 -13.72 5.53
C GLY A 82 -1.89 -13.41 4.23
N LEU A 83 -2.49 -12.22 4.12
CA LEU A 83 -3.26 -11.78 2.96
C LEU A 83 -2.84 -10.36 2.57
N ASP A 84 -2.87 -10.06 1.27
CA ASP A 84 -2.69 -8.69 0.77
C ASP A 84 -3.92 -7.83 1.10
N CYS A 85 -4.22 -7.71 2.39
CA CYS A 85 -5.43 -7.09 2.91
C CYS A 85 -5.11 -5.96 3.89
N ILE A 86 -5.67 -4.78 3.62
CA ILE A 86 -5.67 -3.63 4.52
C ILE A 86 -7.04 -3.55 5.17
N ALA A 87 -7.07 -3.40 6.50
CA ALA A 87 -8.30 -3.18 7.24
C ALA A 87 -8.23 -1.89 8.05
N THR A 88 -9.32 -1.13 8.02
CA THR A 88 -9.38 0.21 8.62
C THR A 88 -10.68 0.39 9.39
N ASN A 89 -10.58 1.02 10.56
CA ASN A 89 -11.70 1.45 11.37
C ASN A 89 -11.67 2.98 11.51
N ILE A 90 -12.76 3.65 11.18
CA ILE A 90 -12.85 5.12 11.14
C ILE A 90 -14.00 5.56 12.01
N THR A 91 -13.73 6.49 12.91
CA THR A 91 -14.72 7.22 13.68
C THR A 91 -14.58 8.71 13.44
N SER A 92 -15.67 9.41 13.20
CA SER A 92 -15.68 10.86 12.99
C SER A 92 -17.01 11.47 13.41
N ASP A 93 -17.00 12.70 13.88
CA ASP A 93 -18.20 13.52 14.02
C ASP A 93 -18.61 14.21 12.70
N GLY A 94 -17.74 14.12 11.69
CA GLY A 94 -17.96 14.56 10.32
C GLY A 94 -18.48 13.50 9.37
N ASN A 95 -18.39 13.82 8.08
CA ASN A 95 -18.69 12.87 7.01
C ASN A 95 -17.50 11.96 6.75
N ILE A 96 -17.75 10.67 6.62
CA ILE A 96 -16.71 9.69 6.29
C ILE A 96 -16.87 9.28 4.83
N GLY A 97 -15.89 9.64 4.02
CA GLY A 97 -15.71 9.15 2.65
C GLY A 97 -14.34 8.53 2.49
N VAL A 98 -14.26 7.34 1.92
CA VAL A 98 -13.01 6.67 1.57
C VAL A 98 -12.91 6.56 0.06
N VAL A 99 -11.83 7.10 -0.49
CA VAL A 99 -11.59 7.12 -1.93
C VAL A 99 -10.54 6.10 -2.30
N PHE A 100 -10.86 5.27 -3.27
CA PHE A 100 -9.92 4.42 -4.00
C PHE A 100 -9.62 5.13 -5.32
N SER A 101 -8.38 5.55 -5.50
CA SER A 101 -7.93 6.26 -6.71
C SER A 101 -6.81 5.48 -7.38
N PHE A 102 -6.87 5.42 -8.70
CA PHE A 102 -5.95 4.61 -9.48
C PHE A 102 -5.27 5.48 -10.54
N ALA A 103 -3.95 5.48 -10.52
CA ALA A 103 -3.11 6.08 -11.55
C ALA A 103 -2.69 5.03 -12.59
N TYR A 104 -2.27 5.49 -13.77
CA TYR A 104 -1.65 4.62 -14.76
C TYR A 104 -0.17 4.40 -14.39
N PRO A 105 0.28 3.15 -14.20
CA PRO A 105 1.68 2.86 -13.92
C PRO A 105 2.54 3.08 -15.16
N THR A 106 3.65 3.78 -15.03
CA THR A 106 4.54 4.08 -16.16
C THR A 106 5.68 3.09 -16.34
N GLY A 107 5.96 2.28 -15.30
CA GLY A 107 7.17 1.47 -15.21
C GLY A 107 8.44 2.29 -14.98
N GLY A 108 8.34 3.61 -14.84
CA GLY A 108 9.46 4.48 -14.51
C GLY A 108 10.06 4.16 -13.15
N HIS A 109 11.39 4.11 -13.06
CA HIS A 109 12.09 3.77 -11.81
C HIS A 109 12.70 4.98 -11.11
N CYS A 110 12.91 6.08 -11.85
CA CYS A 110 13.61 7.26 -11.34
C CYS A 110 12.67 8.44 -11.06
N ASP A 111 11.64 8.61 -11.89
CA ASP A 111 10.79 9.80 -11.88
C ASP A 111 9.34 9.42 -11.57
N ASP A 112 8.44 9.65 -12.50
CA ASP A 112 7.01 9.39 -12.33
C ASP A 112 6.69 7.90 -12.42
N ALA A 113 6.66 7.21 -11.30
CA ALA A 113 6.23 5.80 -11.23
C ALA A 113 4.78 5.59 -11.69
N CYS A 114 3.98 6.63 -11.69
CA CYS A 114 2.59 6.61 -12.17
C CYS A 114 2.14 7.98 -12.70
N ARG A 115 1.11 7.97 -13.56
CA ARG A 115 0.50 9.16 -14.16
C ARG A 115 -0.97 9.26 -13.77
N TRP A 116 -1.33 10.35 -13.14
CA TRP A 116 -2.71 10.65 -12.73
C TRP A 116 -3.54 11.30 -13.84
N ASP A 117 -2.89 11.84 -14.87
CA ASP A 117 -3.50 12.47 -16.03
C ASP A 117 -3.77 11.50 -17.20
N ALA A 118 -3.50 10.21 -17.02
CA ALA A 118 -3.58 9.19 -18.04
C ALA A 118 -4.80 8.26 -17.92
N ASP A 119 -5.92 8.77 -17.46
CA ASP A 119 -7.16 8.04 -17.18
C ASP A 119 -7.69 7.17 -18.35
N LYS A 120 -7.35 7.54 -19.58
CA LYS A 120 -7.80 6.81 -20.77
C LYS A 120 -7.01 5.55 -21.07
N LEU A 121 -5.82 5.38 -20.49
CA LEU A 121 -4.92 4.26 -20.75
C LEU A 121 -5.26 3.02 -19.92
N HIS A 122 -6.11 3.15 -18.91
CA HIS A 122 -6.50 2.06 -18.04
C HIS A 122 -7.98 2.16 -17.67
N ASN A 123 -8.51 1.10 -17.06
CA ASN A 123 -9.94 1.05 -16.74
C ASN A 123 -10.18 0.45 -15.34
N THR A 124 -11.22 0.99 -14.70
CA THR A 124 -11.76 0.48 -13.44
C THR A 124 -13.24 0.19 -13.62
N THR A 125 -13.68 -0.98 -13.17
CA THR A 125 -15.11 -1.29 -13.08
C THR A 125 -15.46 -1.67 -11.65
N LEU A 126 -16.68 -1.31 -11.24
CA LEU A 126 -17.22 -1.59 -9.92
C LEU A 126 -18.43 -2.51 -10.05
N LYS A 127 -18.40 -3.60 -9.29
CA LYS A 127 -19.59 -4.44 -9.05
C LYS A 127 -19.83 -4.48 -7.55
N SER A 128 -20.98 -3.96 -7.10
CA SER A 128 -21.32 -3.89 -5.67
C SER A 128 -22.45 -4.87 -5.32
N GLU A 129 -22.37 -5.39 -4.11
CA GLU A 129 -23.39 -6.17 -3.44
C GLU A 129 -23.70 -5.53 -2.08
N LYS A 130 -24.53 -6.15 -1.27
CA LYS A 130 -24.81 -5.64 0.08
C LYS A 130 -23.55 -5.72 0.94
N ASN A 131 -23.03 -4.56 1.35
CA ASN A 131 -21.84 -4.42 2.22
C ASN A 131 -20.54 -5.02 1.67
N SER A 132 -20.48 -5.25 0.36
CA SER A 132 -19.27 -5.69 -0.32
C SER A 132 -19.23 -5.25 -1.77
N ALA A 133 -18.04 -5.21 -2.34
CA ALA A 133 -17.85 -4.85 -3.75
C ALA A 133 -16.58 -5.50 -4.31
N VAL A 134 -16.56 -5.61 -5.64
CA VAL A 134 -15.37 -5.95 -6.41
C VAL A 134 -15.03 -4.76 -7.30
N ILE A 135 -13.82 -4.25 -7.12
CA ILE A 135 -13.22 -3.28 -8.02
C ILE A 135 -12.29 -4.07 -8.93
N THR A 136 -12.56 -4.06 -10.22
CA THR A 136 -11.73 -4.72 -11.22
C THR A 136 -10.87 -3.69 -11.91
N ARG A 137 -9.58 -3.93 -11.94
CA ARG A 137 -8.58 -3.07 -12.56
C ARG A 137 -8.01 -3.75 -13.80
N THR A 138 -8.00 -3.04 -14.92
CA THR A 138 -7.40 -3.47 -16.17
C THR A 138 -6.38 -2.43 -16.63
N ILE A 139 -5.14 -2.87 -16.80
CA ILE A 139 -4.01 -2.06 -17.24
C ILE A 139 -3.28 -2.86 -18.29
N ASP A 140 -3.35 -2.46 -19.55
CA ASP A 140 -2.86 -3.24 -20.69
C ASP A 140 -3.37 -4.69 -20.63
N ASN A 141 -2.50 -5.67 -20.50
CA ASN A 141 -2.86 -7.09 -20.34
C ASN A 141 -2.90 -7.54 -18.87
N THR A 142 -2.68 -6.64 -17.92
CA THR A 142 -2.70 -6.96 -16.49
C THR A 142 -4.09 -6.75 -15.93
N LEU A 143 -4.57 -7.74 -15.19
CA LEU A 143 -5.85 -7.72 -14.51
C LEU A 143 -5.64 -8.03 -13.03
N TYR A 144 -6.23 -7.21 -12.16
CA TYR A 144 -6.28 -7.50 -10.72
C TYR A 144 -7.59 -7.00 -10.10
N TYR A 145 -7.88 -7.53 -8.93
CA TYR A 145 -9.11 -7.26 -8.21
C TYR A 145 -8.82 -6.65 -6.85
N ILE A 146 -9.71 -5.76 -6.41
CA ILE A 146 -9.75 -5.31 -5.03
C ILE A 146 -11.14 -5.65 -4.51
N TYR A 147 -11.19 -6.60 -3.58
CA TYR A 147 -12.40 -6.98 -2.90
C TYR A 147 -12.56 -6.12 -1.66
N VAL A 148 -13.64 -5.38 -1.59
CA VAL A 148 -13.94 -4.47 -0.48
C VAL A 148 -15.13 -5.01 0.29
N SER A 149 -14.99 -5.09 1.61
CA SER A 149 -16.11 -5.36 2.53
C SER A 149 -16.17 -4.28 3.59
N TRP A 150 -17.36 -3.95 4.07
CA TRP A 150 -17.51 -2.94 5.11
C TRP A 150 -18.61 -3.27 6.11
N LYS A 151 -18.46 -2.71 7.31
CA LYS A 151 -19.49 -2.67 8.35
C LYS A 151 -19.91 -1.22 8.55
N GLY A 152 -21.18 -1.01 8.82
CA GLY A 152 -21.77 0.31 8.93
C GLY A 152 -22.75 0.60 7.79
N ASN A 153 -23.47 1.70 7.91
CA ASN A 153 -24.39 2.16 6.87
C ASN A 153 -23.61 2.99 5.85
N ALA A 154 -23.14 2.34 4.79
CA ALA A 154 -22.37 2.97 3.74
C ALA A 154 -22.77 2.47 2.36
N GLU A 155 -22.45 3.26 1.33
CA GLU A 155 -22.62 2.92 -0.06
C GLU A 155 -21.31 3.13 -0.82
N ILE A 156 -21.07 2.29 -1.84
CA ILE A 156 -19.90 2.40 -2.70
C ILE A 156 -20.36 2.76 -4.10
N ILE A 157 -19.72 3.78 -4.68
CA ILE A 157 -20.09 4.32 -6.01
C ILE A 157 -18.83 4.62 -6.81
N GLN A 158 -18.93 4.51 -8.12
CA GLN A 158 -17.89 4.97 -9.03
C GLN A 158 -18.12 6.45 -9.35
N THR A 159 -17.18 7.32 -8.95
CA THR A 159 -17.28 8.78 -9.12
C THR A 159 -16.47 9.30 -10.31
N GLY A 160 -15.62 8.48 -10.87
CA GLY A 160 -14.80 8.79 -12.04
C GLY A 160 -14.34 7.51 -12.74
N ARG A 161 -13.69 7.62 -13.89
CA ARG A 161 -13.22 6.45 -14.64
C ARG A 161 -12.37 5.51 -13.79
N ASN A 162 -11.48 6.10 -12.99
CA ASN A 162 -10.54 5.36 -12.14
C ASN A 162 -10.61 5.82 -10.66
N LYS A 163 -11.81 6.21 -10.23
CA LYS A 163 -12.07 6.70 -8.87
C LYS A 163 -13.36 6.10 -8.30
N ILE A 164 -13.24 5.48 -7.14
CA ILE A 164 -14.35 4.84 -6.40
C ILE A 164 -14.44 5.51 -5.04
N LEU A 165 -15.65 5.77 -4.58
CA LEU A 165 -15.94 6.36 -3.27
C LEU A 165 -16.81 5.39 -2.45
N LEU A 166 -16.33 5.02 -1.26
CA LEU A 166 -17.10 4.38 -0.21
C LEU A 166 -17.53 5.47 0.78
N LYS A 167 -18.82 5.80 0.78
CA LYS A 167 -19.38 6.90 1.58
C LYS A 167 -20.22 6.35 2.73
N SER A 168 -19.85 6.66 3.95
CA SER A 168 -20.65 6.34 5.14
C SER A 168 -21.82 7.31 5.28
N LYS A 169 -22.94 6.79 5.79
CA LYS A 169 -24.12 7.56 6.23
C LYS A 169 -24.14 7.72 7.76
N GLY A 170 -23.08 7.28 8.44
CA GLY A 170 -22.94 7.32 9.90
C GLY A 170 -21.60 7.86 10.36
N LYS A 171 -21.40 7.86 11.67
CA LYS A 171 -20.20 8.34 12.36
C LYS A 171 -19.07 7.29 12.45
N ASN A 172 -19.35 6.06 12.05
CA ASN A 172 -18.43 4.94 12.09
C ASN A 172 -18.46 4.20 10.76
N LEU A 173 -17.28 3.83 10.30
CA LEU A 173 -17.08 2.99 9.13
C LEU A 173 -15.89 2.05 9.39
N SER A 174 -16.12 0.76 9.27
CA SER A 174 -15.03 -0.22 9.25
C SER A 174 -15.04 -0.90 7.91
N PHE A 175 -13.89 -1.00 7.24
CA PHE A 175 -13.77 -1.67 5.96
C PHE A 175 -12.46 -2.44 5.84
N SER A 176 -12.46 -3.42 4.96
CA SER A 176 -11.28 -4.18 4.53
C SER A 176 -11.19 -4.17 3.02
N ALA A 177 -9.98 -4.06 2.50
CA ALA A 177 -9.66 -4.11 1.08
C ALA A 177 -8.59 -5.18 0.82
N LEU A 178 -8.99 -6.27 0.15
CA LEU A 178 -8.15 -7.39 -0.21
C LEU A 178 -7.75 -7.27 -1.69
N PHE A 179 -6.46 -7.24 -1.95
CA PHE A 179 -5.90 -7.19 -3.31
C PHE A 179 -5.60 -8.62 -3.79
N GLN A 180 -5.95 -8.92 -5.04
CA GLN A 180 -5.69 -10.21 -5.63
C GLN A 180 -5.34 -10.08 -7.11
N SER A 181 -4.24 -10.71 -7.52
CA SER A 181 -3.85 -10.84 -8.91
C SER A 181 -4.76 -11.85 -9.63
N ASN A 182 -4.90 -11.70 -10.95
CA ASN A 182 -5.53 -12.71 -11.80
C ASN A 182 -4.54 -13.82 -12.25
N SER A 183 -3.25 -13.63 -12.03
CA SER A 183 -2.20 -14.62 -12.32
C SER A 183 -1.95 -15.53 -11.12
N ASP A 184 -1.37 -16.68 -11.37
CA ASP A 184 -0.77 -17.50 -10.31
C ASP A 184 0.47 -16.80 -9.71
N GLU A 185 1.03 -17.32 -8.62
CA GLU A 185 2.17 -16.72 -7.90
C GLU A 185 3.37 -16.36 -8.79
N PHE A 186 3.47 -16.96 -9.96
CA PHE A 186 4.59 -16.75 -10.90
C PHE A 186 4.17 -16.08 -12.21
N GLY A 187 2.90 -15.71 -12.38
CA GLY A 187 2.41 -15.07 -13.60
C GLY A 187 2.42 -15.96 -14.86
N ILE A 188 2.52 -17.28 -14.70
CA ILE A 188 2.76 -18.23 -15.80
C ILE A 188 1.44 -18.75 -16.39
N SER A 189 0.36 -18.74 -15.64
CA SER A 189 -0.96 -19.13 -16.16
C SER A 189 -2.03 -18.09 -15.79
N GLU A 190 -2.73 -17.60 -16.81
CA GLU A 190 -3.99 -16.90 -16.59
C GLU A 190 -4.98 -17.92 -16.01
N LYS A 191 -5.42 -17.76 -14.77
CA LYS A 191 -6.59 -18.50 -14.29
C LYS A 191 -7.76 -18.06 -15.14
N SER A 192 -8.07 -18.83 -16.16
CA SER A 192 -9.25 -18.67 -16.98
C SER A 192 -10.49 -18.94 -16.12
N GLY A 193 -11.02 -17.89 -15.56
CA GLY A 193 -12.25 -17.93 -14.79
C GLY A 193 -12.31 -16.75 -13.83
N ILE A 194 -13.01 -15.70 -14.25
CA ILE A 194 -13.46 -14.63 -13.36
C ILE A 194 -14.29 -15.30 -12.27
N THR A 195 -13.69 -15.56 -11.11
CA THR A 195 -14.49 -15.89 -9.92
C THR A 195 -15.20 -14.60 -9.52
N THR A 196 -16.39 -14.40 -10.04
CA THR A 196 -17.30 -13.31 -9.66
C THR A 196 -17.74 -13.43 -8.20
N LYS A 197 -17.34 -14.51 -7.53
CA LYS A 197 -17.65 -14.74 -6.13
C LYS A 197 -16.65 -13.99 -5.25
N ILE A 198 -17.15 -13.05 -4.47
CA ILE A 198 -16.34 -12.33 -3.49
C ILE A 198 -15.77 -13.35 -2.48
N PRO A 199 -14.45 -13.42 -2.28
CA PRO A 199 -13.85 -14.29 -1.28
C PRO A 199 -14.27 -13.85 0.14
N GLN A 200 -14.02 -14.71 1.11
CA GLN A 200 -14.18 -14.31 2.50
C GLN A 200 -13.08 -13.31 2.87
N ILE A 201 -13.46 -12.05 3.08
CA ILE A 201 -12.55 -10.97 3.46
C ILE A 201 -12.57 -10.85 4.98
N PRO A 202 -11.41 -10.91 5.67
CA PRO A 202 -11.38 -10.69 7.11
C PRO A 202 -11.80 -9.25 7.43
N ASP A 203 -12.56 -9.07 8.49
CA ASP A 203 -12.91 -7.74 8.97
C ASP A 203 -11.77 -7.11 9.79
N TYR A 204 -11.90 -5.84 10.16
CA TYR A 204 -10.89 -5.12 10.92
C TYR A 204 -10.48 -5.86 12.21
N THR A 205 -11.43 -6.46 12.93
CA THR A 205 -11.14 -7.15 14.19
C THR A 205 -10.27 -8.38 13.97
N LEU A 206 -10.54 -9.15 12.93
CA LEU A 206 -9.74 -10.32 12.56
C LEU A 206 -8.36 -9.93 12.08
N CYS A 207 -8.24 -8.91 11.20
CA CYS A 207 -6.95 -8.40 10.74
C CYS A 207 -6.12 -7.83 11.91
N ALA A 208 -6.72 -7.06 12.81
CA ALA A 208 -6.04 -6.48 13.96
C ALA A 208 -5.50 -7.56 14.90
N LYS A 209 -6.28 -8.62 15.13
CA LYS A 209 -5.84 -9.77 15.92
C LYS A 209 -4.67 -10.48 15.25
N ALA A 210 -4.79 -10.81 13.97
CA ALA A 210 -3.74 -11.50 13.22
C ALA A 210 -2.44 -10.68 13.15
N SER A 211 -2.55 -9.37 12.91
CA SER A 211 -1.42 -8.44 12.91
C SER A 211 -0.71 -8.43 14.28
N SER A 212 -1.47 -8.30 15.37
CA SER A 212 -0.93 -8.30 16.72
C SER A 212 -0.21 -9.61 17.07
N GLU A 213 -0.81 -10.76 16.75
CA GLU A 213 -0.20 -12.07 16.96
C GLU A 213 1.11 -12.24 16.16
N ARG A 214 1.13 -11.81 14.91
CA ARG A 214 2.33 -11.86 14.06
C ARG A 214 3.45 -10.98 14.60
N TRP A 215 3.17 -9.73 14.97
CA TRP A 215 4.19 -8.82 15.47
C TRP A 215 4.68 -9.23 16.86
N TYR A 216 3.80 -9.74 17.71
CA TYR A 216 4.21 -10.32 18.99
C TYR A 216 5.20 -11.48 18.81
N SER A 217 4.89 -12.44 17.92
CA SER A 217 5.79 -13.55 17.59
C SER A 217 7.11 -13.03 17.01
N TYR A 218 7.08 -12.07 16.10
CA TYR A 218 8.25 -11.47 15.48
C TYR A 218 9.22 -10.88 16.52
N TRP A 219 8.71 -10.17 17.51
CA TRP A 219 9.53 -9.53 18.53
C TRP A 219 9.98 -10.49 19.64
N THR A 220 9.24 -11.54 19.92
CA THR A 220 9.53 -12.47 21.02
C THR A 220 10.34 -13.70 20.60
N GLU A 221 10.31 -14.07 19.32
CA GLU A 221 11.03 -15.24 18.79
C GLU A 221 12.36 -14.85 18.11
N GLY A 222 12.59 -13.58 17.86
CA GLY A 222 13.81 -13.06 17.22
C GLY A 222 14.92 -12.68 18.20
N GLY A 223 16.04 -12.21 17.64
CA GLY A 223 17.13 -11.59 18.41
C GLY A 223 16.73 -10.19 18.88
N PHE A 224 17.01 -9.88 20.13
CA PHE A 224 16.77 -8.58 20.75
C PHE A 224 18.07 -7.96 21.28
N ILE A 225 18.22 -6.65 21.13
CA ILE A 225 19.32 -5.88 21.70
C ILE A 225 18.75 -4.86 22.67
N ASP A 226 19.17 -4.95 23.92
CA ASP A 226 18.85 -3.99 24.98
C ASP A 226 20.13 -3.22 25.35
N LEU A 227 20.15 -1.93 25.06
CA LEU A 227 21.24 -1.01 25.41
C LEU A 227 20.87 -0.10 26.59
N GLY A 228 19.76 -0.35 27.29
CA GLY A 228 19.27 0.49 28.38
C GLY A 228 20.25 0.69 29.54
N ASN A 229 21.17 -0.24 29.76
CA ASN A 229 22.20 -0.14 30.78
C ASN A 229 23.53 0.49 30.32
N VAL A 230 23.63 0.88 29.04
CA VAL A 230 24.84 1.48 28.46
C VAL A 230 24.92 2.97 28.87
N LYS A 231 26.05 3.39 29.42
CA LYS A 231 26.26 4.77 29.89
C LYS A 231 26.48 5.79 28.77
N ASP A 232 26.79 5.34 27.56
CA ASP A 232 26.99 6.20 26.41
C ASP A 232 25.62 6.73 25.93
N LYS A 233 25.47 8.04 25.89
CA LYS A 233 24.21 8.70 25.47
C LYS A 233 23.76 8.36 24.04
N ARG A 234 24.67 7.85 23.20
CA ARG A 234 24.36 7.40 21.83
C ARG A 234 23.66 6.04 21.80
N ALA A 235 23.72 5.29 22.90
CA ALA A 235 23.17 3.93 22.96
C ALA A 235 21.65 3.90 22.67
N THR A 236 20.89 4.83 23.23
CA THR A 236 19.45 4.93 23.01
C THR A 236 19.10 5.17 21.54
N GLU A 237 19.85 6.05 20.87
CA GLU A 237 19.61 6.31 19.43
C GLU A 237 20.05 5.10 18.58
N LEU A 238 21.10 4.40 18.94
CA LEU A 238 21.52 3.18 18.25
C LEU A 238 20.45 2.08 18.39
N GLU A 239 19.95 1.85 19.60
CA GLU A 239 18.86 0.89 19.86
C GLU A 239 17.60 1.23 19.03
N ARG A 240 17.17 2.49 19.05
CA ARG A 240 16.06 2.95 18.24
C ARG A 240 16.23 2.66 16.75
N ARG A 241 17.43 2.88 16.19
CA ARG A 241 17.74 2.59 14.78
C ARG A 241 17.71 1.10 14.48
N ILE A 242 18.23 0.26 15.39
CA ILE A 242 18.20 -1.20 15.23
C ILE A 242 16.76 -1.69 15.21
N ILE A 243 15.94 -1.28 16.18
CA ILE A 243 14.52 -1.66 16.27
C ILE A 243 13.77 -1.21 15.00
N LEU A 244 14.00 0.04 14.56
CA LEU A 244 13.38 0.54 13.34
C LEU A 244 13.79 -0.28 12.10
N SER A 245 15.08 -0.63 11.98
CA SER A 245 15.56 -1.46 10.87
C SER A 245 14.94 -2.84 10.89
N GLN A 246 14.85 -3.49 12.06
CA GLN A 246 14.17 -4.77 12.21
C GLN A 246 12.69 -4.67 11.82
N TYR A 247 11.98 -3.63 12.26
CA TYR A 247 10.60 -3.40 11.85
C TYR A 247 10.47 -3.27 10.33
N LEU A 248 11.32 -2.45 9.69
CA LEU A 248 11.29 -2.24 8.24
C LEU A 248 11.55 -3.53 7.47
N MET A 249 12.48 -4.37 7.92
CA MET A 249 12.71 -5.70 7.34
C MET A 249 11.43 -6.57 7.46
N GLY A 250 10.83 -6.63 8.65
CA GLY A 250 9.61 -7.38 8.87
C GLY A 250 8.39 -6.86 8.13
N ALA A 251 8.35 -5.55 7.81
CA ALA A 251 7.22 -4.93 7.09
C ALA A 251 7.39 -4.94 5.57
N GLN A 252 8.61 -4.82 5.04
CA GLN A 252 8.87 -4.62 3.62
C GLN A 252 9.47 -5.83 2.91
N GLU A 253 10.14 -6.72 3.65
CA GLU A 253 10.89 -7.84 3.08
C GLU A 253 10.30 -9.20 3.45
N ALA A 254 9.15 -9.24 4.08
CA ALA A 254 8.49 -10.45 4.58
C ALA A 254 7.55 -11.13 3.58
N GLY A 255 7.56 -10.73 2.31
CA GLY A 255 6.75 -11.35 1.26
C GLY A 255 7.29 -12.70 0.81
N ASN A 256 6.47 -13.46 0.07
CA ASN A 256 6.86 -14.74 -0.53
C ASN A 256 7.86 -14.58 -1.69
N ILE A 257 8.01 -13.37 -2.21
CA ILE A 257 8.91 -13.00 -3.29
C ILE A 257 9.84 -11.90 -2.75
N PRO A 258 11.15 -11.97 -3.03
CA PRO A 258 12.06 -10.91 -2.59
C PRO A 258 11.63 -9.55 -3.13
N PRO A 259 11.87 -8.47 -2.36
CA PRO A 259 11.61 -7.12 -2.84
C PRO A 259 12.47 -6.81 -4.05
N GLN A 260 12.00 -5.90 -4.90
CA GLN A 260 12.77 -5.44 -6.03
C GLN A 260 14.10 -4.83 -5.57
N GLU A 261 15.21 -5.33 -6.10
CA GLU A 261 16.50 -4.68 -5.96
C GLU A 261 16.57 -3.47 -6.90
N THR A 262 16.88 -2.32 -6.36
CA THR A 262 17.01 -1.06 -7.11
C THR A 262 18.44 -0.54 -7.16
N GLY A 263 19.39 -1.29 -6.62
CA GLY A 263 20.80 -0.95 -6.63
C GLY A 263 21.56 -1.50 -7.84
N LEU A 264 22.67 -0.88 -8.19
CA LEU A 264 23.68 -1.38 -9.15
C LEU A 264 23.22 -1.64 -10.59
N THR A 265 22.07 -1.17 -11.03
CA THR A 265 21.65 -1.28 -12.43
C THR A 265 21.83 0.02 -13.19
#